data_1eb92bac8449214aae1d8f07b4dfeb9e
#
_entry.id   1eb92bac8449214aae1d8f07b4dfeb9e
#
_cell.length_a   1.000
_cell.length_b   1.000
_cell.length_c   1.000
_cell.angle_alpha   90.00
_cell.angle_beta   90.00
_cell.angle_gamma   90.00
#
_symmetry.space_group_name_H-M   'P 1'
#
loop_
_entity.id
_entity.type
_entity.pdbx_description
1 polymer ?
#
loop_
_entity_poly.entity_id
_entity_poly.type
_entity_poly.pdbx_seq_one_letter_code
_entity_poly.pdbx_strand_id
1 'polypeptide(L)'
;FMKKKMKIKGLKQNSFKKYIMLYFIFKNKLTLGLFVFGLLFMSCQNPQNNYKYTEIDAPEEIAERAYRFAELYAESETEYDLGGQDPARTAIKIDCSGLIIMCYKYALVDTKYILLQSDMTANYMYKNASTIIPRADLKKGNLLFMGEETSDTVSHIAIFEKEENGIIYFIDSTQKDINGDGINDINGVTRRKYNNNDKRFKAFGKMRLMY
;
A
#
# COMPACT_ATOMS: atom_id res chain seq x y z
N PHE A 1 17.29 -29.40 -5.43
CA PHE A 1 17.30 -27.97 -5.06
C PHE A 1 16.03 -27.25 -5.51
N MET A 2 15.53 -27.47 -6.75
CA MET A 2 14.30 -26.84 -7.30
C MET A 2 13.00 -27.26 -6.59
N LYS A 3 12.83 -28.55 -6.21
CA LYS A 3 11.61 -29.03 -5.51
C LYS A 3 11.41 -28.38 -4.11
N LYS A 4 12.50 -28.02 -3.42
CA LYS A 4 12.42 -27.37 -2.09
C LYS A 4 11.98 -25.90 -2.19
N LYS A 5 12.38 -25.18 -3.26
CA LYS A 5 11.94 -23.79 -3.50
C LYS A 5 10.43 -23.69 -3.83
N MET A 6 9.89 -24.64 -4.64
CA MET A 6 8.45 -24.65 -4.95
C MET A 6 7.57 -24.92 -3.73
N LYS A 7 8.02 -25.79 -2.81
CA LYS A 7 7.26 -26.10 -1.58
C LYS A 7 7.20 -24.91 -0.60
N ILE A 8 8.26 -24.09 -0.55
CA ILE A 8 8.30 -22.87 0.29
C ILE A 8 7.41 -21.77 -0.30
N LYS A 9 7.41 -21.58 -1.64
CA LYS A 9 6.50 -20.61 -2.31
C LYS A 9 5.03 -20.96 -2.05
N GLY A 10 4.63 -22.22 -2.18
CA GLY A 10 3.25 -22.66 -1.94
C GLY A 10 2.77 -22.46 -0.50
N LEU A 11 3.65 -22.61 0.49
CA LEU A 11 3.33 -22.39 1.90
C LEU A 11 3.12 -20.89 2.23
N LYS A 12 3.94 -19.98 1.67
CA LYS A 12 3.80 -18.54 1.87
C LYS A 12 2.55 -17.98 1.16
N GLN A 13 2.25 -18.47 -0.04
CA GLN A 13 1.05 -18.06 -0.79
C GLN A 13 -0.25 -18.49 -0.09
N ASN A 14 -0.26 -19.66 0.54
CA ASN A 14 -1.40 -20.12 1.35
C ASN A 14 -1.59 -19.26 2.61
N SER A 15 -0.51 -18.77 3.21
CA SER A 15 -0.57 -17.86 4.37
C SER A 15 -1.20 -16.52 4.00
N PHE A 16 -0.78 -15.91 2.90
CA PHE A 16 -1.34 -14.64 2.41
C PHE A 16 -2.84 -14.77 2.07
N LYS A 17 -3.23 -15.81 1.33
CA LYS A 17 -4.65 -16.11 1.05
C LYS A 17 -5.47 -16.32 2.33
N LYS A 18 -4.87 -16.91 3.37
CA LYS A 18 -5.54 -17.13 4.66
C LYS A 18 -5.80 -15.80 5.41
N TYR A 19 -4.87 -14.83 5.38
CA TYR A 19 -5.08 -13.51 6.00
C TYR A 19 -6.12 -12.69 5.25
N ILE A 20 -6.08 -12.67 3.91
CA ILE A 20 -7.11 -12.01 3.09
C ILE A 20 -8.48 -12.67 3.31
N MET A 21 -8.56 -14.00 3.31
CA MET A 21 -9.81 -14.73 3.55
C MET A 21 -10.37 -14.49 4.96
N LEU A 22 -9.52 -14.41 6.00
CA LEU A 22 -9.94 -14.05 7.36
C LEU A 22 -10.51 -12.63 7.43
N TYR A 23 -9.88 -11.65 6.74
CA TYR A 23 -10.39 -10.29 6.65
C TYR A 23 -11.81 -10.23 6.06
N PHE A 24 -12.06 -10.98 4.97
CA PHE A 24 -13.40 -11.06 4.34
C PHE A 24 -14.43 -11.80 5.21
N ILE A 25 -14.04 -12.85 5.92
CA ILE A 25 -14.93 -13.62 6.80
C ILE A 25 -15.39 -12.76 7.98
N PHE A 26 -14.51 -11.95 8.57
CA PHE A 26 -14.87 -11.06 9.67
C PHE A 26 -15.77 -9.91 9.20
N LYS A 27 -15.57 -9.36 8.00
CA LYS A 27 -16.38 -8.28 7.44
C LYS A 27 -17.82 -8.74 7.10
N ASN A 28 -18.02 -10.00 6.69
CA ASN A 28 -19.32 -10.53 6.27
C ASN A 28 -20.16 -11.15 7.40
N LYS A 29 -19.61 -11.34 8.61
CA LYS A 29 -20.40 -11.88 9.74
C LYS A 29 -21.28 -10.87 10.47
N LEU A 30 -21.26 -9.58 10.07
CA LEU A 30 -22.10 -8.54 10.70
C LEU A 30 -23.42 -8.25 9.96
N THR A 31 -23.79 -9.02 8.94
CA THR A 31 -25.02 -8.80 8.17
C THR A 31 -25.90 -10.03 8.00
N LEU A 32 -26.15 -10.75 9.09
CA LEU A 32 -27.25 -11.71 9.10
C LEU A 32 -27.88 -11.77 10.49
N GLY A 33 -28.85 -10.90 10.75
CA GLY A 33 -29.66 -10.94 11.95
C GLY A 33 -30.75 -9.90 11.99
N LEU A 34 -31.96 -10.34 11.65
CA LEU A 34 -33.26 -9.78 12.00
C LEU A 34 -33.88 -8.64 11.14
N PHE A 35 -34.60 -9.08 10.13
CA PHE A 35 -35.84 -8.45 9.71
C PHE A 35 -36.97 -8.86 10.66
N VAL A 36 -37.46 -7.99 11.53
CA VAL A 36 -38.82 -8.00 12.06
C VAL A 36 -39.25 -6.59 12.45
N PHE A 37 -40.18 -6.04 11.68
CA PHE A 37 -41.32 -5.18 11.98
C PHE A 37 -41.22 -4.10 13.09
N GLY A 38 -41.46 -2.85 12.67
CA GLY A 38 -41.91 -1.80 13.59
C GLY A 38 -41.89 -0.41 12.93
N LEU A 39 -42.96 -0.08 12.18
CA LEU A 39 -43.28 1.30 11.79
C LEU A 39 -43.57 2.10 13.07
N LEU A 40 -42.62 2.88 13.53
CA LEU A 40 -42.81 4.04 14.39
C LEU A 40 -42.01 5.19 13.78
N PHE A 41 -42.75 6.16 13.27
CA PHE A 41 -42.19 7.47 12.90
C PHE A 41 -41.62 8.12 14.16
N MET A 42 -40.37 7.84 14.48
CA MET A 42 -39.54 8.71 15.28
C MET A 42 -38.62 9.45 14.34
N SER A 43 -38.81 10.75 14.27
CA SER A 43 -37.85 11.70 13.72
C SER A 43 -36.50 11.44 14.40
N CYS A 44 -35.69 10.55 13.84
CA CYS A 44 -34.28 10.46 14.18
C CYS A 44 -33.60 11.70 13.62
N GLN A 45 -33.55 12.75 14.46
CA GLN A 45 -32.47 13.72 14.28
C GLN A 45 -31.20 12.91 14.39
N ASN A 46 -30.54 12.72 13.24
CA ASN A 46 -29.18 12.19 13.18
C ASN A 46 -28.33 13.08 14.07
N PRO A 47 -27.80 12.65 15.20
CA PRO A 47 -26.79 13.42 15.87
C PRO A 47 -25.66 13.51 14.86
N GLN A 48 -25.38 14.71 14.33
CA GLN A 48 -24.14 14.99 13.62
C GLN A 48 -23.03 14.77 14.67
N ASN A 49 -22.57 13.53 14.75
CA ASN A 49 -21.36 13.23 15.48
C ASN A 49 -20.23 13.96 14.73
N ASN A 50 -19.94 15.17 15.17
CA ASN A 50 -18.76 15.90 14.79
C ASN A 50 -17.53 15.18 15.38
N TYR A 51 -17.20 14.00 14.82
CA TYR A 51 -15.93 13.38 15.09
C TYR A 51 -14.86 14.31 14.52
N LYS A 52 -14.19 15.03 15.40
CA LYS A 52 -13.04 15.83 15.03
C LYS A 52 -11.85 14.89 14.85
N TYR A 53 -11.68 14.40 13.63
CA TYR A 53 -10.48 13.66 13.29
C TYR A 53 -9.27 14.57 13.38
N THR A 54 -8.20 14.05 13.96
CA THR A 54 -6.89 14.71 13.98
C THR A 54 -6.00 13.99 12.98
N GLU A 55 -5.34 14.74 12.12
CA GLU A 55 -4.35 14.17 11.21
C GLU A 55 -3.01 14.04 11.94
N ILE A 56 -2.39 12.88 11.80
CA ILE A 56 -1.09 12.57 12.39
C ILE A 56 -0.22 11.83 11.38
N ASP A 57 1.09 11.87 11.56
CA ASP A 57 1.99 10.96 10.86
C ASP A 57 1.72 9.51 11.30
N ALA A 58 1.79 8.59 10.36
CA ALA A 58 1.71 7.17 10.68
C ALA A 58 2.76 6.81 11.73
N PRO A 59 2.35 6.19 12.86
CA PRO A 59 3.30 5.62 13.82
C PRO A 59 4.27 4.67 13.13
N GLU A 60 5.50 4.58 13.65
CA GLU A 60 6.56 3.77 13.06
C GLU A 60 6.14 2.29 12.93
N GLU A 61 5.46 1.76 13.94
CA GLU A 61 4.91 0.41 13.92
C GLU A 61 3.89 0.16 12.80
N ILE A 62 3.09 1.19 12.46
CA ILE A 62 2.12 1.11 11.35
C ILE A 62 2.86 1.14 10.00
N ALA A 63 3.84 2.02 9.86
CA ALA A 63 4.66 2.10 8.65
C ALA A 63 5.44 0.78 8.41
N GLU A 64 6.05 0.23 9.46
CA GLU A 64 6.75 -1.06 9.38
C GLU A 64 5.78 -2.21 9.05
N ARG A 65 4.58 -2.18 9.62
CA ARG A 65 3.53 -3.15 9.32
C ARG A 65 3.09 -3.05 7.86
N ALA A 66 2.93 -1.84 7.31
CA ALA A 66 2.64 -1.61 5.89
C ALA A 66 3.77 -2.16 5.00
N TYR A 67 5.03 -1.93 5.36
CA TYR A 67 6.17 -2.51 4.66
C TYR A 67 6.11 -4.05 4.61
N ARG A 68 5.76 -4.71 5.71
CA ARG A 68 5.62 -6.19 5.73
C ARG A 68 4.55 -6.68 4.75
N PHE A 69 3.47 -5.94 4.56
CA PHE A 69 2.49 -6.26 3.52
C PHE A 69 3.06 -6.06 2.12
N ALA A 70 3.88 -5.02 1.88
CA ALA A 70 4.58 -4.86 0.61
C ALA A 70 5.54 -6.02 0.33
N GLU A 71 6.23 -6.56 1.35
CA GLU A 71 7.05 -7.77 1.21
C GLU A 71 6.21 -8.98 0.76
N LEU A 72 5.02 -9.17 1.34
CA LEU A 72 4.13 -10.26 0.95
C LEU A 72 3.64 -10.10 -0.50
N TYR A 73 3.36 -8.87 -0.94
CA TYR A 73 3.03 -8.60 -2.35
C TYR A 73 4.22 -8.92 -3.27
N ALA A 74 5.44 -8.51 -2.91
CA ALA A 74 6.64 -8.78 -3.71
C ALA A 74 7.02 -10.27 -3.77
N GLU A 75 6.56 -11.07 -2.82
CA GLU A 75 6.72 -12.54 -2.79
C GLU A 75 5.56 -13.29 -3.47
N SER A 76 4.53 -12.58 -3.91
CA SER A 76 3.33 -13.12 -4.56
C SER A 76 3.39 -12.93 -6.07
N GLU A 77 2.57 -13.69 -6.80
CA GLU A 77 2.35 -13.43 -8.22
C GLU A 77 1.42 -12.21 -8.34
N THR A 78 1.98 -11.12 -8.87
CA THR A 78 1.28 -9.84 -9.05
C THR A 78 1.45 -9.38 -10.48
N GLU A 79 0.51 -8.58 -10.96
CA GLU A 79 0.54 -7.93 -12.27
C GLU A 79 0.35 -6.43 -12.08
N TYR A 80 1.12 -5.61 -12.79
CA TYR A 80 0.87 -4.17 -12.82
C TYR A 80 -0.38 -3.89 -13.65
N ASP A 81 -1.30 -3.12 -13.07
CA ASP A 81 -2.50 -2.66 -13.75
C ASP A 81 -2.81 -1.25 -13.28
N LEU A 82 -2.81 -0.27 -14.19
CA LEU A 82 -3.03 1.13 -13.85
C LEU A 82 -4.41 1.34 -13.24
N GLY A 83 -4.46 1.90 -12.03
CA GLY A 83 -5.68 2.01 -11.22
C GLY A 83 -6.03 0.74 -10.45
N GLY A 84 -5.23 -0.32 -10.56
CA GLY A 84 -5.42 -1.56 -9.81
C GLY A 84 -5.17 -1.37 -8.31
N GLN A 85 -6.07 -1.89 -7.49
CA GLN A 85 -6.01 -1.80 -6.02
C GLN A 85 -6.28 -3.13 -5.35
N ASP A 86 -6.09 -4.28 -5.99
CA ASP A 86 -6.37 -5.57 -5.35
C ASP A 86 -7.53 -5.54 -4.28
N PRO A 87 -8.16 -6.66 -3.93
CA PRO A 87 -7.86 -8.02 -4.34
C PRO A 87 -8.66 -8.42 -5.58
N ALA A 88 -7.97 -8.76 -6.64
CA ALA A 88 -8.63 -9.49 -7.71
C ALA A 88 -8.93 -10.93 -7.23
N ARG A 89 -10.04 -11.48 -7.66
CA ARG A 89 -10.45 -12.84 -7.26
C ARG A 89 -9.56 -13.95 -7.84
N THR A 90 -8.85 -13.66 -8.90
CA THR A 90 -8.05 -14.63 -9.67
C THR A 90 -6.59 -14.25 -9.82
N ALA A 91 -6.27 -12.95 -9.87
CA ALA A 91 -4.90 -12.42 -9.97
C ALA A 91 -4.82 -11.13 -9.17
N ILE A 92 -3.66 -10.85 -8.58
CA ILE A 92 -3.39 -9.60 -7.87
C ILE A 92 -2.97 -8.56 -8.89
N LYS A 93 -3.89 -7.60 -9.19
CA LYS A 93 -3.63 -6.49 -10.09
C LYS A 93 -3.52 -5.20 -9.30
N ILE A 94 -2.37 -4.55 -9.38
CA ILE A 94 -2.08 -3.44 -8.49
C ILE A 94 -1.09 -2.47 -9.13
N ASP A 95 -1.38 -1.16 -9.07
CA ASP A 95 -0.43 -0.12 -9.46
C ASP A 95 0.42 0.38 -8.29
N CYS A 96 1.29 1.37 -8.53
CA CYS A 96 2.20 1.88 -7.51
C CYS A 96 1.46 2.52 -6.33
N SER A 97 0.41 3.29 -6.58
CA SER A 97 -0.40 3.95 -5.56
C SER A 97 -1.33 2.97 -4.85
N GLY A 98 -1.92 2.06 -5.60
CA GLY A 98 -2.75 0.98 -5.07
C GLY A 98 -1.98 0.09 -4.10
N LEU A 99 -0.71 -0.23 -4.40
CA LEU A 99 0.16 -0.97 -3.48
C LEU A 99 0.27 -0.28 -2.10
N ILE A 100 0.59 1.02 -2.10
CA ILE A 100 0.72 1.77 -0.85
C ILE A 100 -0.60 1.79 -0.08
N ILE A 101 -1.71 2.08 -0.78
CA ILE A 101 -3.05 2.11 -0.17
C ILE A 101 -3.39 0.76 0.46
N MET A 102 -3.17 -0.35 -0.25
CA MET A 102 -3.49 -1.67 0.26
C MET A 102 -2.60 -2.09 1.41
N CYS A 103 -1.29 -1.81 1.34
CA CYS A 103 -0.38 -2.07 2.45
C CYS A 103 -0.80 -1.34 3.73
N TYR A 104 -1.16 -0.06 3.61
CA TYR A 104 -1.64 0.70 4.77
C TYR A 104 -3.04 0.27 5.20
N LYS A 105 -3.98 -0.03 4.30
CA LYS A 105 -5.29 -0.60 4.67
C LYS A 105 -5.14 -1.85 5.54
N TYR A 106 -4.25 -2.77 5.17
CA TYR A 106 -3.99 -3.96 5.97
C TYR A 106 -3.25 -3.66 7.28
N ALA A 107 -2.31 -2.71 7.26
CA ALA A 107 -1.60 -2.30 8.45
C ALA A 107 -2.51 -1.64 9.50
N LEU A 108 -3.62 -1.03 9.07
CA LEU A 108 -4.58 -0.33 9.93
C LEU A 108 -5.67 -1.25 10.51
N VAL A 109 -5.76 -2.52 10.08
CA VAL A 109 -6.72 -3.47 10.65
C VAL A 109 -6.50 -3.60 12.15
N ASP A 110 -7.58 -3.53 12.92
CA ASP A 110 -7.60 -3.57 14.40
C ASP A 110 -6.88 -2.39 15.09
N THR A 111 -6.74 -1.27 14.38
CA THR A 111 -6.24 -0.01 14.94
C THR A 111 -7.34 1.05 14.97
N LYS A 112 -7.07 2.16 15.65
CA LYS A 112 -7.93 3.35 15.68
C LYS A 112 -7.65 4.33 14.54
N TYR A 113 -6.66 4.06 13.71
CA TYR A 113 -6.24 4.93 12.62
C TYR A 113 -6.95 4.54 11.32
N ILE A 114 -7.21 5.56 10.48
CA ILE A 114 -7.77 5.36 9.14
C ILE A 114 -7.00 6.17 8.12
N LEU A 115 -7.02 5.75 6.85
CA LEU A 115 -6.48 6.54 5.74
C LEU A 115 -7.29 7.82 5.52
N LEU A 116 -6.63 8.90 5.08
CA LEU A 116 -7.31 10.14 4.71
C LEU A 116 -8.33 9.93 3.59
N GLN A 117 -8.00 9.07 2.63
CA GLN A 117 -8.89 8.67 1.55
C GLN A 117 -8.68 7.20 1.19
N SER A 118 -9.72 6.57 0.66
CA SER A 118 -9.69 5.16 0.26
C SER A 118 -8.97 4.90 -1.06
N ASP A 119 -8.80 5.97 -1.86
CA ASP A 119 -8.13 5.95 -3.16
C ASP A 119 -7.35 7.26 -3.36
N MET A 120 -6.06 7.15 -3.72
CA MET A 120 -5.15 8.29 -3.85
C MET A 120 -4.10 7.97 -4.91
N THR A 121 -3.85 8.93 -5.81
CA THR A 121 -2.69 8.85 -6.72
C THR A 121 -1.38 9.15 -5.98
N ALA A 122 -0.24 8.75 -6.56
CA ALA A 122 1.09 9.08 -6.03
C ALA A 122 1.27 10.59 -5.79
N ASN A 123 0.84 11.43 -6.75
CA ASN A 123 0.92 12.88 -6.62
C ASN A 123 -0.02 13.45 -5.54
N TYR A 124 -1.20 12.85 -5.36
CA TYR A 124 -2.10 13.25 -4.28
C TYR A 124 -1.48 12.92 -2.91
N MET A 125 -0.92 11.71 -2.76
CA MET A 125 -0.23 11.31 -1.52
C MET A 125 0.94 12.25 -1.21
N TYR A 126 1.74 12.61 -2.22
CA TYR A 126 2.83 13.59 -2.07
C TYR A 126 2.35 14.94 -1.55
N LYS A 127 1.29 15.49 -2.15
CA LYS A 127 0.84 16.86 -1.84
C LYS A 127 -0.05 16.97 -0.61
N ASN A 128 -0.86 15.93 -0.33
CA ASN A 128 -1.99 16.06 0.59
C ASN A 128 -2.04 15.00 1.69
N ALA A 129 -1.39 13.86 1.52
CA ALA A 129 -1.53 12.75 2.45
C ALA A 129 -0.19 12.26 3.03
N SER A 130 0.84 13.10 2.97
CA SER A 130 2.15 12.79 3.55
C SER A 130 2.80 14.02 4.15
N THR A 131 3.59 13.79 5.20
CA THR A 131 4.54 14.76 5.74
C THR A 131 5.89 14.52 5.09
N ILE A 132 6.40 15.52 4.38
CA ILE A 132 7.70 15.44 3.71
C ILE A 132 8.82 15.49 4.75
N ILE A 133 9.79 14.61 4.62
CA ILE A 133 10.93 14.46 5.53
C ILE A 133 12.25 14.50 4.78
N PRO A 134 13.35 14.89 5.43
CA PRO A 134 14.70 14.71 4.91
C PRO A 134 15.01 13.23 4.67
N ARG A 135 15.87 12.94 3.69
CA ARG A 135 16.33 11.55 3.43
C ARG A 135 16.96 10.91 4.68
N ALA A 136 17.69 11.66 5.47
CA ALA A 136 18.35 11.17 6.68
C ALA A 136 17.35 10.63 7.73
N ASP A 137 16.07 11.03 7.65
CA ASP A 137 15.01 10.61 8.58
C ASP A 137 14.20 9.43 8.03
N LEU A 138 14.61 8.87 6.88
CA LEU A 138 13.93 7.70 6.30
C LEU A 138 13.99 6.50 7.26
N LYS A 139 12.84 5.93 7.49
CA LYS A 139 12.65 4.68 8.22
C LYS A 139 11.87 3.69 7.39
N LYS A 140 12.07 2.41 7.66
CA LYS A 140 11.35 1.32 6.99
C LYS A 140 9.84 1.60 6.98
N GLY A 141 9.22 1.46 5.80
CA GLY A 141 7.81 1.75 5.61
C GLY A 141 7.50 3.20 5.21
N ASN A 142 8.47 4.13 5.25
CA ASN A 142 8.26 5.46 4.71
C ASN A 142 8.09 5.43 3.18
N LEU A 143 7.62 6.53 2.62
CA LEU A 143 7.27 6.66 1.22
C LEU A 143 8.40 7.32 0.43
N LEU A 144 8.66 6.80 -0.76
CA LEU A 144 9.54 7.38 -1.76
C LEU A 144 8.69 7.92 -2.90
N PHE A 145 8.71 9.23 -3.10
CA PHE A 145 8.03 9.88 -4.21
C PHE A 145 8.98 10.03 -5.38
N MET A 146 8.60 9.49 -6.53
CA MET A 146 9.44 9.41 -7.72
C MET A 146 8.74 9.97 -8.96
N GLY A 147 9.55 10.31 -9.94
CA GLY A 147 9.10 10.77 -11.25
C GLY A 147 10.24 10.65 -12.28
N GLU A 148 10.01 11.13 -13.49
CA GLU A 148 11.03 11.20 -14.52
C GLU A 148 12.17 12.15 -14.11
N GLU A 149 13.41 11.86 -14.50
CA GLU A 149 14.59 12.65 -14.13
C GLU A 149 14.46 14.13 -14.50
N THR A 150 13.85 14.41 -15.63
CA THR A 150 13.71 15.75 -16.23
C THR A 150 12.47 16.51 -15.78
N SER A 151 11.63 15.91 -14.94
CA SER A 151 10.35 16.49 -14.47
C SER A 151 10.34 16.60 -12.96
N ASP A 152 9.74 17.66 -12.43
CA ASP A 152 9.48 17.80 -10.99
C ASP A 152 8.16 17.13 -10.56
N THR A 153 7.46 16.52 -11.52
CA THR A 153 6.18 15.87 -11.24
C THR A 153 6.39 14.51 -10.57
N VAL A 154 5.67 14.28 -9.48
CA VAL A 154 5.56 12.95 -8.87
C VAL A 154 4.56 12.13 -9.65
N SER A 155 5.03 11.09 -10.31
CA SER A 155 4.21 10.15 -11.10
C SER A 155 4.26 8.72 -10.57
N HIS A 156 5.11 8.45 -9.59
CA HIS A 156 5.35 7.12 -9.05
C HIS A 156 5.63 7.17 -7.54
N ILE A 157 5.33 6.07 -6.84
CA ILE A 157 5.53 5.95 -5.40
C ILE A 157 6.00 4.54 -5.04
N ALA A 158 6.83 4.45 -4.01
CA ALA A 158 7.34 3.20 -3.47
C ALA A 158 7.36 3.23 -1.94
N ILE A 159 7.52 2.07 -1.32
CA ILE A 159 7.73 1.94 0.12
C ILE A 159 9.20 1.64 0.41
N PHE A 160 9.81 2.43 1.30
CA PHE A 160 11.22 2.34 1.65
C PHE A 160 11.52 1.09 2.49
N GLU A 161 12.60 0.40 2.14
CA GLU A 161 13.12 -0.74 2.90
C GLU A 161 14.31 -0.36 3.76
N LYS A 162 15.39 0.10 3.12
CA LYS A 162 16.65 0.51 3.77
C LYS A 162 17.51 1.35 2.82
N GLU A 163 18.47 2.06 3.39
CA GLU A 163 19.62 2.60 2.66
C GLU A 163 20.90 1.91 3.16
N GLU A 164 21.73 1.46 2.24
CA GLU A 164 22.98 0.77 2.53
C GLU A 164 24.01 1.08 1.46
N ASN A 165 25.20 1.53 1.85
CA ASN A 165 26.32 1.86 0.94
C ASN A 165 25.92 2.84 -0.19
N GLY A 166 25.11 3.84 0.12
CA GLY A 166 24.64 4.83 -0.86
C GLY A 166 23.58 4.32 -1.83
N ILE A 167 23.00 3.15 -1.56
CA ILE A 167 21.93 2.53 -2.34
C ILE A 167 20.66 2.52 -1.51
N ILE A 168 19.57 3.04 -2.07
CA ILE A 168 18.23 2.96 -1.50
C ILE A 168 17.53 1.71 -2.07
N TYR A 169 17.05 0.86 -1.17
CA TYR A 169 16.23 -0.33 -1.47
C TYR A 169 14.77 -0.04 -1.15
N PHE A 170 13.87 -0.50 -2.02
CA PHE A 170 12.44 -0.24 -1.89
C PHE A 170 11.59 -1.30 -2.59
N ILE A 171 10.31 -1.30 -2.30
CA ILE A 171 9.30 -2.14 -2.95
C ILE A 171 8.30 -1.22 -3.65
N ASP A 172 8.00 -1.49 -4.89
CA ASP A 172 6.97 -0.80 -5.66
C ASP A 172 6.26 -1.74 -6.65
N SER A 173 5.13 -1.31 -7.19
CA SER A 173 4.50 -1.95 -8.33
C SER A 173 4.82 -1.16 -9.58
N THR A 174 5.37 -1.81 -10.59
CA THR A 174 5.81 -1.18 -11.83
C THR A 174 5.73 -2.13 -13.02
N GLN A 175 5.71 -1.53 -14.19
CA GLN A 175 5.82 -2.22 -15.47
C GLN A 175 7.00 -1.63 -16.25
N LYS A 176 7.93 -2.45 -16.69
CA LYS A 176 9.10 -2.01 -17.44
C LYS A 176 9.57 -3.05 -18.44
N ASP A 177 9.73 -2.59 -19.65
CA ASP A 177 10.53 -3.23 -20.70
C ASP A 177 11.94 -2.66 -20.60
N ILE A 178 12.92 -3.44 -20.16
CA ILE A 178 14.29 -3.00 -19.92
C ILE A 178 15.14 -3.13 -21.20
N ASN A 179 14.82 -4.13 -22.01
CA ASN A 179 15.60 -4.50 -23.19
C ASN A 179 15.03 -3.92 -24.50
N GLY A 180 13.81 -3.37 -24.48
CA GLY A 180 13.17 -2.72 -25.62
C GLY A 180 12.57 -3.68 -26.63
N ASP A 181 12.26 -4.92 -26.25
CA ASP A 181 11.68 -5.93 -27.14
C ASP A 181 10.14 -5.92 -27.20
N GLY A 182 9.50 -5.00 -26.45
CA GLY A 182 8.07 -4.88 -26.34
C GLY A 182 7.44 -5.81 -25.29
N ILE A 183 8.24 -6.57 -24.55
CA ILE A 183 7.82 -7.45 -23.48
C ILE A 183 8.32 -6.88 -22.14
N ASN A 184 7.46 -6.77 -21.16
CA ASN A 184 7.88 -6.24 -19.86
C ASN A 184 8.72 -7.27 -19.09
N ASP A 185 9.99 -6.93 -18.82
CA ASP A 185 10.89 -7.68 -17.94
C ASP A 185 10.43 -7.60 -16.47
N ILE A 186 9.77 -6.49 -16.10
CA ILE A 186 9.16 -6.29 -14.80
C ILE A 186 7.68 -5.98 -15.02
N ASN A 187 6.81 -6.73 -14.34
CA ASN A 187 5.38 -6.51 -14.40
C ASN A 187 4.74 -6.90 -13.05
N GLY A 188 4.54 -5.92 -12.17
CA GLY A 188 3.96 -6.13 -10.85
C GLY A 188 4.83 -5.61 -9.71
N VAL A 189 4.60 -6.16 -8.50
CA VAL A 189 5.29 -5.75 -7.28
C VAL A 189 6.65 -6.42 -7.17
N THR A 190 7.69 -5.60 -6.99
CA THR A 190 9.07 -6.10 -6.92
C THR A 190 9.94 -5.26 -6.01
N ARG A 191 11.02 -5.86 -5.50
CA ARG A 191 12.10 -5.13 -4.83
C ARG A 191 13.02 -4.54 -5.87
N ARG A 192 13.28 -3.26 -5.73
CA ARG A 192 14.22 -2.51 -6.58
C ARG A 192 15.20 -1.70 -5.76
N LYS A 193 16.19 -1.15 -6.43
CA LYS A 193 17.20 -0.30 -5.80
C LYS A 193 17.72 0.75 -6.78
N TYR A 194 18.02 1.94 -6.24
CA TYR A 194 18.68 3.02 -6.97
C TYR A 194 19.77 3.64 -6.09
N ASN A 195 20.71 4.34 -6.72
CA ASN A 195 21.64 5.21 -5.99
C ASN A 195 20.85 6.25 -5.20
N ASN A 196 21.32 6.63 -4.03
CA ASN A 196 20.63 7.59 -3.18
C ASN A 196 20.59 9.02 -3.73
N ASN A 197 21.40 9.33 -4.75
CA ASN A 197 21.40 10.59 -5.50
C ASN A 197 20.67 10.51 -6.85
N ASP A 198 19.92 9.44 -7.10
CA ASP A 198 19.16 9.26 -8.32
C ASP A 198 18.10 10.36 -8.45
N LYS A 199 18.11 11.07 -9.61
CA LYS A 199 17.24 12.22 -9.86
C LYS A 199 15.76 11.88 -9.97
N ARG A 200 15.41 10.59 -10.06
CA ARG A 200 14.03 10.13 -10.02
C ARG A 200 13.41 10.26 -8.62
N PHE A 201 14.19 10.26 -7.54
CA PHE A 201 13.69 10.60 -6.23
C PHE A 201 13.36 12.10 -6.15
N LYS A 202 12.10 12.42 -5.92
CA LYS A 202 11.60 13.81 -5.83
C LYS A 202 11.42 14.23 -4.38
N ALA A 203 10.96 13.31 -3.54
CA ALA A 203 10.75 13.56 -2.11
C ALA A 203 10.68 12.25 -1.32
N PHE A 204 10.76 12.38 0.00
CA PHE A 204 10.57 11.31 0.97
C PHE A 204 9.51 11.72 1.96
N GLY A 205 8.69 10.79 2.45
CA GLY A 205 7.60 11.19 3.33
C GLY A 205 7.11 10.09 4.26
N LYS A 206 6.35 10.54 5.27
CA LYS A 206 5.55 9.69 6.13
C LYS A 206 4.11 9.78 5.71
N MET A 207 3.40 8.65 5.63
CA MET A 207 1.96 8.65 5.41
C MET A 207 1.26 9.40 6.54
N ARG A 208 0.27 10.24 6.21
CA ARG A 208 -0.64 10.87 7.18
C ARG A 208 -1.90 10.04 7.33
N LEU A 209 -2.36 9.90 8.55
CA LEU A 209 -3.54 9.14 8.94
C LEU A 209 -4.50 10.04 9.71
N MET A 210 -5.77 9.68 9.73
CA MET A 210 -6.76 10.24 10.65
C MET A 210 -6.87 9.37 11.91
N TYR A 211 -7.04 10.04 13.05
CA TYR A 211 -7.17 9.45 14.37
C TYR A 211 -8.33 10.09 15.14
#